data_3cd82cb2e6dbeef4f162fcefe10eed06
#
_entry.id   3cd82cb2e6dbeef4f162fcefe10eed06
#
_cell.length_a   1.000
_cell.length_b   1.000
_cell.length_c   1.000
_cell.angle_alpha   90.00
_cell.angle_beta   90.00
_cell.angle_gamma   90.00
#
_symmetry.space_group_name_H-M   'P 1'
#
loop_
_entity.id
_entity.type
_entity.pdbx_description
1 polymer ?
#
loop_
_entity_poly.entity_id
_entity_poly.type
_entity_poly.pdbx_seq_one_letter_code
_entity_poly.pdbx_strand_id
1 'polypeptide(L)'
;SDRVTVDSSMRFALALVPAQDDADLVLEEVPDVTFADIGGLDEQIERIRDAVQMPFLHRELFERYDLKPPKGVLLYGPPGNGKTLIAKAVANALAEGAAGGRGVFLSVKGPELLNKFVGESERLIRMIFKRARERAADGKPVIVFIDEMDSLLRTRGSGVSSDVETTIVPQFLAELDGVETLGNVMVIGASNRID
;
A
#
# COMPACT_ATOMS: atom_id res chain seq x y z
N SER A 1 12.78 -4.08 -20.97
CA SER A 1 12.90 -3.42 -22.27
C SER A 1 13.50 -2.03 -22.01
N ASP A 2 14.69 -1.82 -22.55
CA ASP A 2 15.43 -0.58 -22.37
C ASP A 2 14.70 0.59 -23.05
N ARG A 3 14.63 1.72 -22.39
CA ARG A 3 14.10 2.96 -22.94
C ARG A 3 15.27 3.77 -23.51
N VAL A 4 15.07 4.38 -24.66
CA VAL A 4 16.05 5.25 -25.29
C VAL A 4 15.44 6.58 -25.66
N THR A 5 16.19 7.66 -25.50
CA THR A 5 15.84 8.93 -26.12
C THR A 5 16.24 8.89 -27.60
N VAL A 6 15.37 9.38 -28.46
CA VAL A 6 15.60 9.44 -29.91
C VAL A 6 15.62 10.90 -30.39
N ASP A 7 16.24 11.13 -31.53
CA ASP A 7 16.16 12.44 -32.20
C ASP A 7 14.73 12.72 -32.69
N SER A 8 14.43 13.96 -33.05
CA SER A 8 13.11 14.39 -33.51
C SER A 8 12.59 13.66 -34.75
N SER A 9 13.48 13.02 -35.52
CA SER A 9 13.14 12.20 -36.69
C SER A 9 13.01 10.70 -36.40
N MET A 10 13.18 10.28 -35.15
CA MET A 10 13.20 8.87 -34.68
C MET A 10 14.19 7.97 -35.39
N ARG A 11 15.26 8.53 -35.94
CA ARG A 11 16.26 7.77 -36.70
C ARG A 11 17.46 7.32 -35.89
N PHE A 12 17.79 8.06 -34.84
CA PHE A 12 18.97 7.78 -34.03
C PHE A 12 18.61 7.73 -32.55
N ALA A 13 19.09 6.71 -31.84
CA ALA A 13 19.06 6.64 -30.41
C ALA A 13 20.15 7.56 -29.83
N LEU A 14 19.76 8.57 -29.05
CA LEU A 14 20.68 9.58 -28.53
C LEU A 14 21.29 9.16 -27.18
N ALA A 15 20.49 8.52 -26.33
CA ALA A 15 20.95 8.04 -25.04
C ALA A 15 20.05 6.91 -24.53
N LEU A 16 20.63 6.00 -23.76
CA LEU A 16 19.87 5.08 -22.92
C LEU A 16 19.26 5.89 -21.78
N VAL A 17 17.94 5.88 -21.69
CA VAL A 17 17.29 6.39 -20.48
C VAL A 17 17.48 5.30 -19.42
N PRO A 18 18.21 5.59 -18.32
CA PRO A 18 18.30 4.63 -17.23
C PRO A 18 16.87 4.27 -16.84
N ALA A 19 16.55 2.97 -16.81
CA ALA A 19 15.34 2.50 -16.19
C ALA A 19 15.40 3.04 -14.75
N GLN A 20 14.55 4.00 -14.43
CA GLN A 20 14.28 4.28 -13.02
C GLN A 20 13.80 2.95 -12.48
N ASP A 21 14.57 2.33 -11.61
CA ASP A 21 14.16 1.07 -10.99
C ASP A 21 12.89 1.40 -10.21
N ASP A 22 11.74 0.96 -10.72
CA ASP A 22 10.45 1.11 -10.03
C ASP A 22 10.50 0.46 -8.64
N ALA A 23 11.52 -0.37 -8.41
CA ALA A 23 11.86 -0.91 -7.10
C ALA A 23 12.18 0.18 -6.07
N ASP A 24 12.72 1.33 -6.50
CA ASP A 24 13.06 2.44 -5.61
C ASP A 24 11.84 3.24 -5.15
N LEU A 25 10.70 3.12 -5.86
CA LEU A 25 9.45 3.78 -5.48
C LEU A 25 8.69 3.07 -4.36
N VAL A 26 9.01 1.80 -4.11
CA VAL A 26 8.41 1.00 -3.06
C VAL A 26 9.47 0.65 -2.04
N LEU A 27 9.44 1.35 -0.91
CA LEU A 27 10.30 1.02 0.21
C LEU A 27 9.81 -0.28 0.85
N GLU A 28 10.65 -1.31 0.80
CA GLU A 28 10.42 -2.57 1.53
C GLU A 28 11.28 -2.61 2.78
N GLU A 29 10.65 -2.74 3.93
CA GLU A 29 11.34 -2.83 5.22
C GLU A 29 10.70 -3.90 6.12
N VAL A 30 11.46 -4.31 7.13
CA VAL A 30 10.97 -5.09 8.26
C VAL A 30 10.95 -4.15 9.46
N PRO A 31 9.78 -3.65 9.87
CA PRO A 31 9.71 -2.68 10.94
C PRO A 31 10.06 -3.30 12.29
N ASP A 32 10.74 -2.53 13.13
CA ASP A 32 11.06 -2.84 14.52
C ASP A 32 10.24 -2.01 15.53
N VAL A 33 9.36 -1.14 15.02
CA VAL A 33 8.47 -0.30 15.82
C VAL A 33 7.36 -1.15 16.45
N THR A 34 7.14 -0.96 17.74
CA THR A 34 6.06 -1.61 18.50
C THR A 34 4.99 -0.61 18.92
N PHE A 35 3.83 -1.09 19.36
CA PHE A 35 2.81 -0.22 19.93
C PHE A 35 3.24 0.49 21.23
N ALA A 36 4.23 -0.06 21.95
CA ALA A 36 4.80 0.56 23.15
C ALA A 36 5.61 1.83 22.83
N ASP A 37 6.07 1.98 21.60
CA ASP A 37 6.82 3.16 21.15
C ASP A 37 5.89 4.32 20.77
N ILE A 38 4.57 4.11 20.83
CA ILE A 38 3.53 5.08 20.42
C ILE A 38 2.76 5.53 21.64
N GLY A 39 2.94 6.79 22.05
CA GLY A 39 2.21 7.36 23.19
C GLY A 39 0.97 8.14 22.79
N GLY A 40 -0.05 8.14 23.67
CA GLY A 40 -1.23 9.02 23.57
C GLY A 40 -2.26 8.63 22.50
N LEU A 41 -2.21 7.39 21.99
CA LEU A 41 -3.14 6.87 20.97
C LEU A 41 -3.73 5.51 21.38
N ASP A 42 -3.88 5.26 22.67
CA ASP A 42 -4.29 3.95 23.21
C ASP A 42 -5.61 3.45 22.63
N GLU A 43 -6.63 4.32 22.58
CA GLU A 43 -7.94 3.97 22.03
C GLU A 43 -7.88 3.64 20.53
N GLN A 44 -7.10 4.40 19.77
CA GLN A 44 -6.90 4.17 18.34
C GLN A 44 -6.12 2.87 18.07
N ILE A 45 -5.13 2.59 18.92
CA ILE A 45 -4.35 1.35 18.86
C ILE A 45 -5.24 0.15 19.15
N GLU A 46 -6.11 0.20 20.19
CA GLU A 46 -7.07 -0.87 20.47
C GLU A 46 -8.00 -1.12 19.30
N ARG A 47 -8.60 -0.08 18.71
CA ARG A 47 -9.46 -0.21 17.54
C ARG A 47 -8.76 -0.84 16.35
N ILE A 48 -7.49 -0.49 16.10
CA ILE A 48 -6.70 -1.06 15.03
C ILE A 48 -6.35 -2.52 15.32
N ARG A 49 -6.02 -2.84 16.56
CA ARG A 49 -5.77 -4.22 16.98
C ARG A 49 -6.98 -5.10 16.71
N ASP A 50 -8.16 -4.66 17.11
CA ASP A 50 -9.41 -5.38 16.90
C ASP A 50 -9.73 -5.54 15.40
N ALA A 51 -9.55 -4.48 14.62
CA ALA A 51 -9.88 -4.50 13.20
C ALA A 51 -8.88 -5.29 12.35
N VAL A 52 -7.61 -5.36 12.75
CA VAL A 52 -6.54 -5.91 11.93
C VAL A 52 -5.96 -7.21 12.52
N GLN A 53 -5.55 -7.19 13.79
CA GLN A 53 -4.91 -8.35 14.40
C GLN A 53 -5.89 -9.50 14.64
N MET A 54 -7.09 -9.21 15.12
CA MET A 54 -8.06 -10.25 15.46
C MET A 54 -8.47 -11.09 14.23
N PRO A 55 -8.83 -10.49 13.07
CA PRO A 55 -9.09 -11.27 11.86
C PRO A 55 -7.90 -12.07 11.36
N PHE A 56 -6.70 -11.52 11.52
CA PHE A 56 -5.47 -12.16 11.06
C PHE A 56 -5.08 -13.35 11.94
N LEU A 57 -5.10 -13.17 13.26
CA LEU A 57 -4.68 -14.21 14.22
C LEU A 57 -5.75 -15.30 14.40
N HIS A 58 -7.02 -14.96 14.22
CA HIS A 58 -8.16 -15.86 14.45
C HIS A 58 -8.96 -16.13 13.17
N ARG A 59 -8.26 -16.31 12.06
CA ARG A 59 -8.86 -16.53 10.73
C ARG A 59 -9.90 -17.65 10.74
N GLU A 60 -9.62 -18.77 11.42
CA GLU A 60 -10.53 -19.91 11.52
C GLU A 60 -11.86 -19.53 12.19
N LEU A 61 -11.84 -18.63 13.17
CA LEU A 61 -13.06 -18.14 13.82
C LEU A 61 -13.87 -17.26 12.85
N PHE A 62 -13.20 -16.39 12.11
CA PHE A 62 -13.86 -15.54 11.11
C PHE A 62 -14.52 -16.37 10.02
N GLU A 63 -13.81 -17.36 9.49
CA GLU A 63 -14.36 -18.31 8.50
C GLU A 63 -15.54 -19.12 9.08
N ARG A 64 -15.42 -19.61 10.33
CA ARG A 64 -16.48 -20.39 10.99
C ARG A 64 -17.78 -19.63 11.18
N TYR A 65 -17.68 -18.30 11.43
CA TYR A 65 -18.85 -17.44 11.65
C TYR A 65 -19.24 -16.62 10.41
N ASP A 66 -18.65 -16.91 9.25
CA ASP A 66 -18.86 -16.16 8.00
C ASP A 66 -18.61 -14.63 8.15
N LEU A 67 -17.66 -14.28 9.00
CA LEU A 67 -17.25 -12.90 9.22
C LEU A 67 -16.20 -12.53 8.19
N LYS A 68 -16.43 -11.44 7.46
CA LYS A 68 -15.47 -10.92 6.48
C LYS A 68 -14.49 -9.96 7.17
N PRO A 69 -13.20 -10.26 7.17
CA PRO A 69 -12.20 -9.30 7.67
C PRO A 69 -12.18 -8.04 6.79
N PRO A 70 -11.83 -6.89 7.35
CA PRO A 70 -11.68 -5.68 6.56
C PRO A 70 -10.54 -5.84 5.55
N LYS A 71 -10.76 -5.38 4.32
CA LYS A 71 -9.76 -5.41 3.23
C LYS A 71 -8.62 -4.41 3.45
N GLY A 72 -8.91 -3.35 4.17
CA GLY A 72 -7.96 -2.29 4.48
C GLY A 72 -8.45 -1.36 5.57
N VAL A 73 -7.54 -0.55 6.06
CA VAL A 73 -7.78 0.46 7.09
C VAL A 73 -7.31 1.83 6.57
N LEU A 74 -8.12 2.86 6.82
CA LEU A 74 -7.74 4.23 6.53
C LEU A 74 -7.41 4.96 7.84
N LEU A 75 -6.17 5.42 7.95
CA LEU A 75 -5.70 6.29 9.02
C LEU A 75 -5.81 7.74 8.55
N TYR A 76 -6.60 8.55 9.23
CA TYR A 76 -6.72 9.97 8.89
C TYR A 76 -6.39 10.87 10.08
N GLY A 77 -5.93 12.07 9.80
CA GLY A 77 -5.59 13.06 10.82
C GLY A 77 -4.44 13.97 10.38
N PRO A 78 -4.17 15.04 11.15
CA PRO A 78 -3.11 15.99 10.82
C PRO A 78 -1.74 15.32 10.60
N PRO A 79 -0.84 15.94 9.83
CA PRO A 79 0.53 15.45 9.68
C PRO A 79 1.24 15.44 11.03
N GLY A 80 2.16 14.49 11.20
CA GLY A 80 2.91 14.33 12.45
C GLY A 80 2.23 13.52 13.55
N ASN A 81 0.98 13.06 13.37
CA ASN A 81 0.22 12.29 14.38
C ASN A 81 0.55 10.78 14.40
N GLY A 82 1.70 10.38 13.90
CA GLY A 82 2.18 9.01 14.04
C GLY A 82 1.50 7.96 13.15
N LYS A 83 0.74 8.33 12.10
CA LYS A 83 0.06 7.38 11.20
C LYS A 83 0.99 6.30 10.65
N THR A 84 2.15 6.71 10.17
CA THR A 84 3.18 5.79 9.64
C THR A 84 3.76 4.88 10.74
N LEU A 85 3.96 5.40 11.95
CA LEU A 85 4.41 4.61 13.10
C LEU A 85 3.38 3.54 13.48
N ILE A 86 2.09 3.90 13.51
CA ILE A 86 1.01 2.96 13.77
C ILE A 86 1.02 1.85 12.71
N ALA A 87 1.12 2.17 11.42
CA ALA A 87 1.15 1.19 10.36
C ALA A 87 2.34 0.22 10.49
N LYS A 88 3.51 0.73 10.87
CA LYS A 88 4.70 -0.09 11.16
C LYS A 88 4.52 -0.98 12.39
N ALA A 89 3.95 -0.46 13.46
CA ALA A 89 3.66 -1.25 14.65
C ALA A 89 2.64 -2.36 14.39
N VAL A 90 1.64 -2.11 13.53
CA VAL A 90 0.71 -3.15 13.06
C VAL A 90 1.46 -4.25 12.32
N ALA A 91 2.34 -3.91 11.39
CA ALA A 91 3.11 -4.88 10.63
C ALA A 91 3.98 -5.76 11.53
N ASN A 92 4.62 -5.16 12.54
CA ASN A 92 5.42 -5.89 13.52
C ASN A 92 4.55 -6.82 14.38
N ALA A 93 3.43 -6.32 14.89
CA ALA A 93 2.52 -7.09 15.73
C ALA A 93 1.88 -8.29 15.00
N LEU A 94 1.59 -8.15 13.70
CA LEU A 94 1.13 -9.27 12.88
C LEU A 94 2.23 -10.33 12.69
N ALA A 95 3.48 -9.89 12.60
CA ALA A 95 4.63 -10.78 12.48
C ALA A 95 4.87 -11.62 13.73
N GLU A 96 4.69 -11.03 14.91
CA GLU A 96 4.83 -11.74 16.19
C GLU A 96 3.80 -12.87 16.36
N GLY A 97 2.59 -12.68 15.79
CA GLY A 97 1.52 -13.69 15.82
C GLY A 97 1.56 -14.73 14.71
N ALA A 98 2.43 -14.56 13.71
CA ALA A 98 2.48 -15.43 12.54
C ALA A 98 3.60 -16.47 12.63
N ALA A 99 3.32 -17.70 12.22
CA ALA A 99 4.32 -18.76 12.14
C ALA A 99 5.45 -18.49 11.11
N GLY A 100 5.28 -17.51 10.23
CA GLY A 100 6.17 -17.20 9.11
C GLY A 100 7.30 -16.20 9.42
N GLY A 101 7.46 -15.73 10.67
CA GLY A 101 8.54 -14.80 11.04
C GLY A 101 8.22 -13.32 10.75
N ARG A 102 9.25 -12.51 10.48
CA ARG A 102 9.14 -11.06 10.37
C ARG A 102 8.17 -10.60 9.29
N GLY A 103 7.28 -9.67 9.64
CA GLY A 103 6.36 -9.01 8.71
C GLY A 103 7.09 -8.17 7.67
N VAL A 104 6.45 -7.99 6.53
CA VAL A 104 6.95 -7.14 5.44
C VAL A 104 6.09 -5.90 5.36
N PHE A 105 6.74 -4.74 5.32
CA PHE A 105 6.11 -3.44 5.17
C PHE A 105 6.51 -2.85 3.82
N LEU A 106 5.55 -2.73 2.92
CA LEU A 106 5.73 -2.10 1.62
C LEU A 106 5.13 -0.69 1.68
N SER A 107 5.97 0.32 1.62
CA SER A 107 5.54 1.73 1.69
C SER A 107 5.67 2.41 0.35
N VAL A 108 4.64 3.16 -0.02
CA VAL A 108 4.61 4.02 -1.21
C VAL A 108 3.85 5.31 -0.90
N LYS A 109 4.24 6.40 -1.53
CA LYS A 109 3.52 7.67 -1.42
C LYS A 109 2.51 7.83 -2.55
N GLY A 110 1.29 8.27 -2.22
CA GLY A 110 0.23 8.52 -3.20
C GLY A 110 0.66 9.39 -4.38
N PRO A 111 1.36 10.54 -4.19
CA PRO A 111 1.87 11.35 -5.28
C PRO A 111 2.83 10.61 -6.24
N GLU A 112 3.58 9.62 -5.75
CA GLU A 112 4.48 8.81 -6.58
C GLU A 112 3.72 7.86 -7.49
N LEU A 113 2.49 7.48 -7.11
CA LEU A 113 1.58 6.68 -7.94
C LEU A 113 0.93 7.51 -9.06
N LEU A 114 0.90 8.85 -8.92
CA LEU A 114 0.35 9.77 -9.91
C LEU A 114 1.42 10.19 -10.92
N ASN A 115 1.98 9.26 -11.66
CA ASN A 115 2.96 9.59 -12.66
C ASN A 115 2.32 10.26 -13.89
N LYS A 116 3.05 11.21 -14.51
CA LYS A 116 2.58 12.01 -15.66
C LYS A 116 2.35 11.21 -16.95
N PHE A 117 2.80 9.96 -16.99
CA PHE A 117 2.68 9.12 -18.18
C PHE A 117 1.49 8.18 -18.07
N VAL A 118 0.68 8.15 -19.11
CA VAL A 118 -0.48 7.26 -19.22
C VAL A 118 -0.07 5.81 -19.06
N GLY A 119 -0.76 5.08 -18.17
CA GLY A 119 -0.51 3.66 -17.91
C GLY A 119 0.63 3.36 -16.93
N GLU A 120 1.46 4.32 -16.57
CA GLU A 120 2.56 4.13 -15.62
C GLU A 120 2.04 3.93 -14.19
N SER A 121 1.07 4.74 -13.78
CA SER A 121 0.42 4.65 -12.47
C SER A 121 -0.23 3.30 -12.24
N GLU A 122 -0.95 2.79 -13.22
CA GLU A 122 -1.58 1.47 -13.18
C GLU A 122 -0.53 0.36 -13.10
N ARG A 123 0.57 0.50 -13.84
CA ARG A 123 1.68 -0.43 -13.81
C ARG A 123 2.32 -0.49 -12.42
N LEU A 124 2.54 0.67 -11.79
CA LEU A 124 3.08 0.76 -10.44
C LEU A 124 2.15 0.10 -9.41
N ILE A 125 0.86 0.36 -9.49
CA ILE A 125 -0.13 -0.29 -8.61
C ILE A 125 -0.05 -1.81 -8.76
N ARG A 126 -0.11 -2.33 -9.98
CA ARG A 126 0.01 -3.78 -10.23
C ARG A 126 1.33 -4.35 -9.70
N MET A 127 2.44 -3.62 -9.84
CA MET A 127 3.75 -4.04 -9.34
C MET A 127 3.77 -4.14 -7.81
N ILE A 128 3.22 -3.16 -7.09
CA ILE A 128 3.15 -3.15 -5.62
C ILE A 128 2.35 -4.37 -5.13
N PHE A 129 1.17 -4.58 -5.69
CA PHE A 129 0.34 -5.70 -5.28
C PHE A 129 0.91 -7.06 -5.70
N LYS A 130 1.58 -7.14 -6.86
CA LYS A 130 2.34 -8.34 -7.25
C LYS A 130 3.42 -8.65 -6.22
N ARG A 131 4.21 -7.65 -5.81
CA ARG A 131 5.26 -7.81 -4.79
C ARG A 131 4.67 -8.23 -3.45
N ALA A 132 3.53 -7.64 -3.05
CA ALA A 132 2.82 -8.05 -1.85
C ALA A 132 2.39 -9.53 -1.91
N ARG A 133 1.84 -9.98 -3.02
CA ARG A 133 1.46 -11.38 -3.25
C ARG A 133 2.66 -12.34 -3.19
N GLU A 134 3.77 -11.96 -3.80
CA GLU A 134 5.01 -12.75 -3.77
C GLU A 134 5.52 -12.94 -2.33
N ARG A 135 5.54 -11.87 -1.53
CA ARG A 135 5.94 -11.94 -0.12
C ARG A 135 4.95 -12.72 0.75
N ALA A 136 3.66 -12.57 0.48
CA ALA A 136 2.61 -13.30 1.18
C ALA A 136 2.64 -14.81 0.86
N ALA A 137 3.05 -15.19 -0.33
CA ALA A 137 3.23 -16.59 -0.72
C ALA A 137 4.31 -17.31 0.11
N ASP A 138 5.28 -16.55 0.64
CA ASP A 138 6.28 -17.05 1.59
C ASP A 138 5.72 -17.26 3.01
N GLY A 139 4.42 -17.10 3.22
CA GLY A 139 3.74 -17.22 4.51
C GLY A 139 3.93 -16.01 5.44
N LYS A 140 4.51 -14.91 4.95
CA LYS A 140 4.76 -13.71 5.74
C LYS A 140 3.55 -12.78 5.76
N PRO A 141 3.24 -12.13 6.89
CA PRO A 141 2.28 -11.03 6.89
C PRO A 141 2.86 -9.83 6.14
N VAL A 142 2.04 -9.25 5.27
CA VAL A 142 2.44 -8.12 4.43
C VAL A 142 1.49 -6.95 4.65
N ILE A 143 2.04 -5.81 4.98
CA ILE A 143 1.31 -4.53 5.00
C ILE A 143 1.71 -3.71 3.78
N VAL A 144 0.73 -3.34 2.97
CA VAL A 144 0.88 -2.34 1.92
C VAL A 144 0.42 -1.00 2.48
N PHE A 145 1.37 -0.10 2.73
CA PHE A 145 1.10 1.22 3.28
C PHE A 145 1.16 2.27 2.18
N ILE A 146 0.08 3.04 2.05
CA ILE A 146 -0.01 4.14 1.08
C ILE A 146 -0.13 5.44 1.86
N ASP A 147 0.96 6.20 1.89
CA ASP A 147 0.97 7.52 2.50
C ASP A 147 0.39 8.57 1.56
N GLU A 148 -0.17 9.64 2.13
CA GLU A 148 -0.80 10.72 1.37
C GLU A 148 -1.84 10.21 0.34
N MET A 149 -2.65 9.22 0.76
CA MET A 149 -3.65 8.59 -0.11
C MET A 149 -4.69 9.59 -0.65
N ASP A 150 -4.90 10.70 0.03
CA ASP A 150 -5.77 11.78 -0.42
C ASP A 150 -5.34 12.36 -1.79
N SER A 151 -4.07 12.26 -2.16
CA SER A 151 -3.60 12.66 -3.48
C SER A 151 -4.23 11.82 -4.60
N LEU A 152 -4.46 10.52 -4.36
CA LEU A 152 -5.11 9.62 -5.31
C LEU A 152 -6.62 9.89 -5.46
N LEU A 153 -7.23 10.45 -4.42
CA LEU A 153 -8.66 10.68 -4.34
C LEU A 153 -9.07 12.10 -4.76
N ARG A 154 -8.11 13.02 -4.84
CA ARG A 154 -8.34 14.46 -5.12
C ARG A 154 -8.71 14.81 -6.55
N THR A 155 -8.56 13.93 -7.47
CA THR A 155 -8.73 14.21 -8.90
C THR A 155 -10.20 14.49 -9.28
N ARG A 156 -11.14 14.42 -8.33
CA ARG A 156 -12.55 14.74 -8.55
C ARG A 156 -12.79 16.25 -8.62
N GLY A 157 -12.54 16.90 -9.78
CA GLY A 157 -13.11 18.24 -9.98
C GLY A 157 -12.24 19.33 -10.60
N SER A 158 -10.97 19.13 -10.85
CA SER A 158 -10.16 20.09 -11.60
C SER A 158 -9.94 19.61 -13.02
N GLY A 159 -10.66 20.20 -13.97
CA GLY A 159 -10.78 19.92 -15.40
C GLY A 159 -9.54 19.62 -16.27
N VAL A 160 -8.51 19.02 -15.71
CA VAL A 160 -7.29 18.62 -16.42
C VAL A 160 -6.89 17.23 -15.95
N SER A 161 -7.47 16.22 -16.52
CA SER A 161 -7.07 14.81 -16.58
C SER A 161 -8.17 13.83 -16.19
N SER A 162 -9.19 13.76 -17.04
CA SER A 162 -10.25 12.73 -16.95
C SER A 162 -9.72 11.29 -17.05
N ASP A 163 -8.52 11.09 -17.59
CA ASP A 163 -7.98 9.76 -17.85
C ASP A 163 -7.36 9.09 -16.60
N VAL A 164 -6.81 9.88 -15.68
CA VAL A 164 -6.18 9.36 -14.45
C VAL A 164 -7.24 8.85 -13.47
N GLU A 165 -8.39 9.54 -13.37
CA GLU A 165 -9.49 9.16 -12.46
C GLU A 165 -10.21 7.90 -12.90
N THR A 166 -10.35 7.73 -14.21
CA THR A 166 -11.12 6.60 -14.76
C THR A 166 -10.38 5.28 -14.64
N THR A 167 -9.06 5.29 -14.42
CA THR A 167 -8.25 4.06 -14.47
C THR A 167 -7.55 3.70 -13.16
N ILE A 168 -7.03 4.67 -12.40
CA ILE A 168 -6.23 4.40 -11.19
C ILE A 168 -7.05 3.83 -10.06
N VAL A 169 -8.18 4.47 -9.70
CA VAL A 169 -9.02 4.03 -8.58
C VAL A 169 -9.64 2.65 -8.85
N PRO A 170 -10.24 2.39 -10.03
CA PRO A 170 -10.70 1.06 -10.38
C PRO A 170 -9.59 -0.01 -10.39
N GLN A 171 -8.40 0.33 -10.89
CA GLN A 171 -7.26 -0.59 -10.86
C GLN A 171 -6.86 -0.91 -9.42
N PHE A 172 -6.78 0.10 -8.55
CA PHE A 172 -6.45 -0.09 -7.14
C PHE A 172 -7.48 -0.99 -6.44
N LEU A 173 -8.78 -0.75 -6.66
CA LEU A 173 -9.84 -1.57 -6.10
C LEU A 173 -9.79 -3.01 -6.62
N ALA A 174 -9.53 -3.20 -7.90
CA ALA A 174 -9.40 -4.54 -8.50
C ALA A 174 -8.21 -5.31 -7.90
N GLU A 175 -7.07 -4.64 -7.66
CA GLU A 175 -5.92 -5.26 -7.00
C GLU A 175 -6.20 -5.57 -5.53
N LEU A 176 -6.93 -4.69 -4.84
CA LEU A 176 -7.35 -4.89 -3.46
C LEU A 176 -8.28 -6.12 -3.34
N ASP A 177 -9.24 -6.26 -4.24
CA ASP A 177 -10.11 -7.44 -4.31
C ASP A 177 -9.34 -8.73 -4.61
N GLY A 178 -8.33 -8.64 -5.49
CA GLY A 178 -7.45 -9.76 -5.83
C GLY A 178 -6.57 -10.25 -4.68
N VAL A 179 -6.29 -9.39 -3.70
CA VAL A 179 -5.48 -9.72 -2.52
C VAL A 179 -6.31 -10.38 -1.41
N GLU A 180 -7.62 -10.19 -1.41
CA GLU A 180 -8.54 -10.74 -0.41
C GLU A 180 -8.40 -12.25 -0.22
N THR A 181 -8.07 -12.97 -1.29
CA THR A 181 -7.92 -14.44 -1.25
C THR A 181 -6.67 -14.93 -0.52
N LEU A 182 -5.69 -14.07 -0.28
CA LEU A 182 -4.40 -14.47 0.30
C LEU A 182 -4.37 -14.46 1.82
N GLY A 183 -5.26 -13.70 2.47
CA GLY A 183 -5.45 -13.70 3.92
C GLY A 183 -4.32 -13.12 4.77
N ASN A 184 -3.13 -12.93 4.21
CA ASN A 184 -1.93 -12.38 4.89
C ASN A 184 -1.45 -11.05 4.30
N VAL A 185 -2.25 -10.40 3.47
CA VAL A 185 -1.97 -9.04 2.98
C VAL A 185 -3.04 -8.09 3.49
N MET A 186 -2.61 -6.98 4.05
CA MET A 186 -3.48 -5.89 4.51
C MET A 186 -3.04 -4.57 3.87
N VAL A 187 -3.99 -3.76 3.47
CA VAL A 187 -3.70 -2.41 2.96
C VAL A 187 -4.02 -1.38 4.04
N ILE A 188 -3.10 -0.48 4.30
CA ILE A 188 -3.31 0.66 5.20
C ILE A 188 -3.07 1.94 4.42
N GLY A 189 -4.11 2.74 4.26
CA GLY A 189 -4.02 4.08 3.70
C GLY A 189 -3.80 5.11 4.80
N ALA A 190 -3.01 6.15 4.53
CA ALA A 190 -2.91 7.33 5.39
C ALA A 190 -3.33 8.57 4.62
N SER A 191 -4.12 9.41 5.27
CA SER A 191 -4.57 10.70 4.73
C SER A 191 -4.40 11.80 5.76
N ASN A 192 -4.05 12.99 5.30
CA ASN A 192 -4.02 14.19 6.14
C ASN A 192 -5.37 14.92 6.17
N ARG A 193 -6.39 14.40 5.48
CA ARG A 193 -7.73 14.98 5.37
C ARG A 193 -8.82 14.03 5.84
N ILE A 194 -9.94 14.62 6.27
CA ILE A 194 -11.14 13.91 6.72
C ILE A 194 -12.23 13.92 5.63
N ASP A 195 -12.16 14.85 4.69
CA ASP A 195 -13.15 15.19 3.65
C ASP A 195 -12.75 14.70 2.26
#